data_c568d4268d1d4536109839ba0ae86ed7
#
_entry.id   c568d4268d1d4536109839ba0ae86ed7
#
_cell.length_a   1.000
_cell.length_b   1.000
_cell.length_c   1.000
_cell.angle_alpha   90.00
_cell.angle_beta   90.00
_cell.angle_gamma   90.00
#
_symmetry.space_group_name_H-M   'P 1'
#
loop_
_entity.id
_entity.type
_entity.pdbx_description
1 polymer ?
#
loop_
_entity_poly.entity_id
_entity_poly.type
_entity_poly.pdbx_seq_one_letter_code
_entity_poly.pdbx_strand_id
1 'polypeptide(L)'
;SLPSRGLGDVYKRQAYVVLKTDGDHEGHGLTFTIGRGNEICVAAIHALRERVVGLELDWIKEDMGRFWRHMTSDSQLRWIGPDKGAMHLATGALVNAAWDLWAKDAGKPVWELVSDMSPEDIVRLVDFRYLTDAITPKEALTLLQNVEAGKALRVKKLKAEGYSCYTTSAGWLGYPDDKLRRLCLEAKEAGFSHIKFKVGRDLNDDIRRLTIAR
;
A
#
# COMPACT_ATOMS: atom_id res chain seq x y z
N SER A 1 -17.98 -27.71 10.92
CA SER A 1 -17.83 -26.24 10.93
C SER A 1 -16.39 -25.90 11.29
N LEU A 2 -15.64 -25.32 10.36
CA LEU A 2 -14.30 -24.82 10.64
C LEU A 2 -14.45 -23.64 11.63
N PRO A 3 -13.68 -23.59 12.72
CA PRO A 3 -13.71 -22.46 13.61
C PRO A 3 -13.33 -21.20 12.82
N SER A 4 -14.13 -20.14 12.93
CA SER A 4 -13.80 -18.82 12.42
C SER A 4 -12.55 -18.34 13.17
N ARG A 5 -11.37 -18.55 12.58
CA ARG A 5 -10.14 -17.94 13.09
C ARG A 5 -10.32 -16.45 13.00
N GLY A 6 -10.22 -15.76 14.13
CA GLY A 6 -10.31 -14.32 14.18
C GLY A 6 -9.29 -13.70 13.22
N LEU A 7 -9.67 -12.64 12.52
CA LEU A 7 -8.81 -11.93 11.53
C LEU A 7 -7.45 -11.48 12.11
N GLY A 8 -7.31 -11.43 13.46
CA GLY A 8 -6.03 -11.19 14.11
C GLY A 8 -4.95 -12.24 13.81
N ASP A 9 -5.33 -13.48 13.45
CA ASP A 9 -4.38 -14.52 13.04
C ASP A 9 -4.01 -14.43 11.54
N VAL A 10 -4.81 -13.75 10.73
CA VAL A 10 -4.59 -13.56 9.29
C VAL A 10 -3.40 -12.63 9.05
N TYR A 11 -3.24 -11.57 9.83
CA TYR A 11 -2.18 -10.59 9.68
C TYR A 11 -0.80 -11.06 10.19
N LYS A 12 -0.71 -12.20 10.84
CA LYS A 12 0.57 -12.77 11.31
C LYS A 12 1.38 -13.47 10.23
N ARG A 13 0.85 -13.60 9.02
CA ARG A 13 1.52 -14.29 7.90
C ARG A 13 1.62 -13.35 6.73
N GLN A 14 2.81 -12.80 6.56
CA GLN A 14 3.17 -11.90 5.47
C GLN A 14 4.37 -12.48 4.72
N ALA A 15 4.44 -12.21 3.41
CA ALA A 15 5.66 -12.37 2.64
C ALA A 15 6.44 -11.06 2.74
N TYR A 16 7.62 -11.09 3.36
CA TYR A 16 8.44 -9.93 3.64
C TYR A 16 9.68 -9.92 2.75
N VAL A 17 10.04 -8.76 2.25
CA VAL A 17 11.21 -8.53 1.40
C VAL A 17 12.16 -7.58 2.10
N VAL A 18 13.45 -7.91 2.08
CA VAL A 18 14.53 -6.98 2.39
C VAL A 18 15.44 -6.91 1.18
N LEU A 19 15.54 -5.75 0.55
CA LEU A 19 16.52 -5.45 -0.46
C LEU A 19 17.79 -4.93 0.22
N LYS A 20 18.87 -5.70 0.12
CA LYS A 20 20.18 -5.33 0.64
C LYS A 20 21.01 -4.71 -0.47
N THR A 21 21.76 -3.68 -0.12
CA THR A 21 22.70 -3.00 -1.01
C THR A 21 24.13 -3.15 -0.50
N ASP A 22 25.09 -2.69 -1.26
CA ASP A 22 26.50 -2.58 -0.84
C ASP A 22 26.69 -1.40 0.15
N GLY A 23 25.71 -0.49 0.23
CA GLY A 23 25.70 0.64 1.16
C GLY A 23 25.00 0.33 2.49
N ASP A 24 24.80 1.37 3.30
CA ASP A 24 24.29 1.27 4.67
C ASP A 24 22.77 1.10 4.76
N HIS A 25 22.04 1.25 3.66
CA HIS A 25 20.59 1.21 3.64
C HIS A 25 20.02 -0.12 3.13
N GLU A 26 18.97 -0.59 3.78
CA GLU A 26 18.15 -1.71 3.35
C GLU A 26 16.72 -1.24 3.06
N GLY A 27 16.14 -1.73 1.96
CA GLY A 27 14.74 -1.46 1.59
C GLY A 27 13.82 -2.57 2.07
N HIS A 28 12.70 -2.21 2.67
CA HIS A 28 11.75 -3.13 3.26
C HIS A 28 10.39 -3.05 2.57
N GLY A 29 9.85 -4.20 2.16
CA GLY A 29 8.53 -4.30 1.57
C GLY A 29 7.82 -5.57 2.01
N LEU A 30 6.51 -5.57 1.91
CA LEU A 30 5.71 -6.73 2.29
C LEU A 30 4.47 -6.87 1.42
N THR A 31 3.97 -8.09 1.35
CA THR A 31 2.63 -8.40 0.89
C THR A 31 1.98 -9.43 1.80
N PHE A 32 0.66 -9.52 1.76
CA PHE A 32 -0.09 -10.47 2.57
C PHE A 32 -1.28 -11.04 1.80
N THR A 33 -1.70 -12.22 2.18
CA THR A 33 -2.91 -12.88 1.67
C THR A 33 -4.03 -12.82 2.72
N ILE A 34 -5.20 -13.37 2.37
CA ILE A 34 -6.34 -13.42 3.32
C ILE A 34 -6.19 -14.58 4.34
N GLY A 35 -5.00 -15.15 4.48
CA GLY A 35 -4.68 -16.12 5.54
C GLY A 35 -3.95 -17.39 5.09
N ARG A 36 -3.98 -17.74 3.80
CA ARG A 36 -3.23 -18.86 3.23
C ARG A 36 -2.59 -18.47 1.93
N GLY A 37 -1.49 -19.14 1.55
CA GLY A 37 -0.80 -18.91 0.27
C GLY A 37 0.32 -17.87 0.36
N ASN A 38 0.75 -17.43 1.53
CA ASN A 38 1.92 -16.55 1.65
C ASN A 38 3.19 -17.21 1.14
N GLU A 39 3.31 -18.54 1.27
CA GLU A 39 4.39 -19.35 0.70
C GLU A 39 4.45 -19.24 -0.84
N ILE A 40 3.30 -19.09 -1.52
CA ILE A 40 3.23 -18.86 -2.95
C ILE A 40 3.78 -17.47 -3.30
N CYS A 41 3.44 -16.45 -2.50
CA CYS A 41 3.98 -15.10 -2.67
C CYS A 41 5.51 -15.09 -2.44
N VAL A 42 6.01 -15.83 -1.45
CA VAL A 42 7.45 -15.98 -1.21
C VAL A 42 8.14 -16.64 -2.41
N ALA A 43 7.57 -17.72 -2.95
CA ALA A 43 8.10 -18.37 -4.17
C ALA A 43 8.10 -17.41 -5.37
N ALA A 44 7.05 -16.60 -5.53
CA ALA A 44 6.98 -15.58 -6.58
C ALA A 44 8.02 -14.46 -6.39
N ILE A 45 8.29 -14.02 -5.16
CA ILE A 45 9.38 -13.07 -4.86
C ILE A 45 10.73 -13.65 -5.27
N HIS A 46 10.98 -14.92 -4.94
CA HIS A 46 12.23 -15.59 -5.36
C HIS A 46 12.33 -15.73 -6.88
N ALA A 47 11.24 -16.01 -7.58
CA ALA A 47 11.22 -16.08 -9.04
C ALA A 47 11.54 -14.74 -9.72
N LEU A 48 11.20 -13.61 -9.05
CA LEU A 48 11.52 -12.26 -9.54
C LEU A 48 12.93 -11.77 -9.14
N ARG A 49 13.69 -12.56 -8.38
CA ARG A 49 14.99 -12.15 -7.84
C ARG A 49 15.96 -11.65 -8.91
N GLU A 50 16.06 -12.36 -10.04
CA GLU A 50 16.99 -12.02 -11.12
C GLU A 50 16.66 -10.67 -11.79
N ARG A 51 15.45 -10.15 -11.59
CA ARG A 51 15.06 -8.84 -12.12
C ARG A 51 15.39 -7.68 -11.19
N VAL A 52 15.91 -7.96 -10.00
CA VAL A 52 16.21 -6.93 -8.98
C VAL A 52 17.68 -6.98 -8.57
N VAL A 53 18.21 -8.17 -8.34
CA VAL A 53 19.61 -8.34 -7.90
C VAL A 53 20.57 -7.89 -8.99
N GLY A 54 21.51 -7.02 -8.62
CA GLY A 54 22.48 -6.45 -9.56
C GLY A 54 22.02 -5.16 -10.25
N LEU A 55 20.82 -4.66 -9.94
CA LEU A 55 20.41 -3.33 -10.39
C LEU A 55 21.07 -2.25 -9.52
N GLU A 56 21.56 -1.21 -10.18
CA GLU A 56 22.02 0.00 -9.50
C GLU A 56 20.82 0.78 -8.92
N LEU A 57 20.96 1.28 -7.69
CA LEU A 57 19.89 2.07 -7.05
C LEU A 57 19.57 3.33 -7.87
N ASP A 58 20.58 3.97 -8.45
CA ASP A 58 20.39 5.17 -9.28
C ASP A 58 19.58 4.88 -10.54
N TRP A 59 19.71 3.68 -11.13
CA TRP A 59 18.85 3.26 -12.24
C TRP A 59 17.37 3.21 -11.85
N ILE A 60 17.07 2.79 -10.62
CA ILE A 60 15.70 2.76 -10.08
C ILE A 60 15.19 4.19 -9.82
N LYS A 61 16.01 5.04 -9.19
CA LYS A 61 15.69 6.44 -8.87
C LYS A 61 15.41 7.28 -10.10
N GLU A 62 16.15 7.05 -11.18
CA GLU A 62 16.02 7.79 -12.44
C GLU A 62 14.60 7.66 -13.03
N ASP A 63 14.01 6.46 -12.97
CA ASP A 63 12.64 6.22 -13.41
C ASP A 63 12.02 5.00 -12.69
N MET A 64 11.34 5.23 -11.58
CA MET A 64 10.63 4.18 -10.83
C MET A 64 9.50 3.56 -11.68
N GLY A 65 8.89 4.29 -12.59
CA GLY A 65 7.91 3.75 -13.54
C GLY A 65 8.55 2.75 -14.51
N ARG A 66 9.80 3.00 -14.94
CA ARG A 66 10.60 2.03 -15.69
C ARG A 66 10.87 0.77 -14.86
N PHE A 67 11.23 0.91 -13.59
CA PHE A 67 11.41 -0.22 -12.69
C PHE A 67 10.09 -1.03 -12.55
N TRP A 68 8.94 -0.37 -12.35
CA TRP A 68 7.65 -1.04 -12.35
C TRP A 68 7.40 -1.83 -13.63
N ARG A 69 7.59 -1.21 -14.80
CA ARG A 69 7.43 -1.88 -16.11
C ARG A 69 8.40 -3.03 -16.26
N HIS A 70 9.64 -2.88 -15.80
CA HIS A 70 10.63 -3.95 -15.80
C HIS A 70 10.13 -5.14 -14.97
N MET A 71 9.60 -4.92 -13.77
CA MET A 71 9.10 -5.97 -12.90
C MET A 71 7.86 -6.69 -13.45
N THR A 72 6.98 -5.98 -14.15
CA THR A 72 5.69 -6.52 -14.66
C THR A 72 5.77 -7.07 -16.09
N SER A 73 6.88 -6.86 -16.80
CA SER A 73 7.03 -7.27 -18.20
C SER A 73 7.69 -8.64 -18.41
N ASP A 74 7.81 -9.46 -17.37
CA ASP A 74 8.43 -10.77 -17.50
C ASP A 74 7.55 -11.72 -18.34
N SER A 75 8.04 -12.03 -19.55
CA SER A 75 7.32 -12.91 -20.48
C SER A 75 7.29 -14.36 -20.01
N GLN A 76 8.23 -14.79 -19.17
CA GLN A 76 8.35 -16.17 -18.69
C GLN A 76 7.40 -16.45 -17.51
N LEU A 77 7.08 -15.41 -16.71
CA LEU A 77 6.25 -15.54 -15.51
C LEU A 77 4.83 -14.98 -15.69
N ARG A 78 4.53 -14.35 -16.83
CA ARG A 78 3.23 -13.69 -17.06
C ARG A 78 2.02 -14.66 -17.01
N TRP A 79 2.23 -15.94 -17.23
CA TRP A 79 1.19 -16.96 -17.10
C TRP A 79 0.71 -17.14 -15.65
N ILE A 80 1.51 -16.71 -14.66
CA ILE A 80 1.15 -16.70 -13.24
C ILE A 80 0.46 -15.36 -12.86
N GLY A 81 0.26 -14.48 -13.82
CA GLY A 81 -0.42 -13.19 -13.63
C GLY A 81 0.43 -12.09 -13.01
N PRO A 82 1.44 -11.52 -13.74
CA PRO A 82 2.24 -10.41 -13.24
C PRO A 82 1.43 -9.15 -12.93
N ASP A 83 0.33 -8.92 -13.63
CA ASP A 83 -0.58 -7.78 -13.36
C ASP A 83 -1.68 -8.11 -12.34
N LYS A 84 -1.84 -9.36 -11.93
CA LYS A 84 -2.82 -9.84 -10.96
C LYS A 84 -2.27 -11.08 -10.23
N GLY A 85 -2.87 -11.43 -9.09
CA GLY A 85 -2.55 -12.64 -8.34
C GLY A 85 -1.20 -12.60 -7.63
N ALA A 86 -0.59 -13.79 -7.43
CA ALA A 86 0.62 -13.94 -6.62
C ALA A 86 1.83 -13.15 -7.15
N MET A 87 2.02 -13.09 -8.48
CA MET A 87 3.11 -12.33 -9.08
C MET A 87 2.93 -10.83 -8.87
N HIS A 88 1.71 -10.32 -8.95
CA HIS A 88 1.43 -8.91 -8.68
C HIS A 88 1.66 -8.55 -7.21
N LEU A 89 1.26 -9.41 -6.28
CA LEU A 89 1.54 -9.25 -4.85
C LEU A 89 3.05 -9.24 -4.56
N ALA A 90 3.81 -10.17 -5.18
CA ALA A 90 5.26 -10.24 -5.06
C ALA A 90 5.93 -8.99 -5.64
N THR A 91 5.51 -8.55 -6.83
CA THR A 91 5.97 -7.31 -7.47
C THR A 91 5.71 -6.11 -6.56
N GLY A 92 4.50 -6.02 -5.96
CA GLY A 92 4.17 -4.96 -5.01
C GLY A 92 5.11 -4.92 -3.80
N ALA A 93 5.46 -6.08 -3.24
CA ALA A 93 6.42 -6.15 -2.13
C ALA A 93 7.82 -5.68 -2.53
N LEU A 94 8.31 -6.08 -3.72
CA LEU A 94 9.62 -5.66 -4.25
C LEU A 94 9.65 -4.17 -4.59
N VAL A 95 8.62 -3.65 -5.22
CA VAL A 95 8.51 -2.22 -5.58
C VAL A 95 8.41 -1.36 -4.31
N ASN A 96 7.65 -1.80 -3.30
CA ASN A 96 7.60 -1.10 -2.01
C ASN A 96 8.96 -1.11 -1.30
N ALA A 97 9.71 -2.21 -1.37
CA ALA A 97 11.07 -2.25 -0.84
C ALA A 97 12.02 -1.29 -1.56
N ALA A 98 11.87 -1.15 -2.89
CA ALA A 98 12.66 -0.17 -3.65
C ALA A 98 12.31 1.28 -3.29
N TRP A 99 11.02 1.59 -3.08
CA TRP A 99 10.58 2.89 -2.57
C TRP A 99 11.11 3.19 -1.18
N ASP A 100 11.08 2.22 -0.27
CA ASP A 100 11.61 2.37 1.08
C ASP A 100 13.12 2.61 1.07
N LEU A 101 13.85 1.86 0.23
CA LEU A 101 15.29 2.04 0.03
C LEU A 101 15.63 3.44 -0.48
N TRP A 102 14.94 3.90 -1.53
CA TRP A 102 15.13 5.25 -2.07
C TRP A 102 14.83 6.34 -1.03
N ALA A 103 13.74 6.19 -0.30
CA ALA A 103 13.34 7.14 0.72
C ALA A 103 14.38 7.26 1.86
N LYS A 104 14.95 6.13 2.30
CA LYS A 104 16.03 6.08 3.28
C LYS A 104 17.30 6.74 2.77
N ASP A 105 17.70 6.42 1.54
CA ASP A 105 18.85 7.04 0.90
C ASP A 105 18.69 8.57 0.73
N ALA A 106 17.47 9.03 0.47
CA ALA A 106 17.14 10.46 0.42
C ALA A 106 16.94 11.12 1.79
N GLY A 107 16.95 10.36 2.90
CA GLY A 107 16.68 10.84 4.24
C GLY A 107 15.26 11.38 4.44
N LYS A 108 14.28 10.88 3.69
CA LYS A 108 12.89 11.34 3.67
C LYS A 108 11.90 10.17 3.80
N PRO A 109 10.73 10.37 4.39
CA PRO A 109 9.65 9.39 4.24
C PRO A 109 9.14 9.37 2.79
N VAL A 110 8.60 8.23 2.34
CA VAL A 110 8.15 8.04 0.95
C VAL A 110 7.15 9.11 0.50
N TRP A 111 6.21 9.52 1.37
CA TRP A 111 5.23 10.55 1.03
C TRP A 111 5.88 11.92 0.71
N GLU A 112 6.94 12.27 1.42
CA GLU A 112 7.67 13.53 1.20
C GLU A 112 8.54 13.42 -0.06
N LEU A 113 9.20 12.28 -0.25
CA LEU A 113 9.96 11.98 -1.47
C LEU A 113 9.08 12.13 -2.72
N VAL A 114 7.90 11.51 -2.74
CA VAL A 114 6.95 11.62 -3.87
C VAL A 114 6.39 13.04 -4.01
N SER A 115 6.12 13.71 -2.88
CA SER A 115 5.69 15.12 -2.93
C SER A 115 6.71 16.06 -3.53
N ASP A 116 8.00 15.76 -3.39
CA ASP A 116 9.08 16.59 -3.90
C ASP A 116 9.38 16.37 -5.38
N MET A 117 8.82 15.31 -5.98
CA MET A 117 8.95 15.04 -7.41
C MET A 117 8.29 16.14 -8.26
N SER A 118 8.83 16.34 -9.45
CA SER A 118 8.18 17.17 -10.47
C SER A 118 6.86 16.55 -10.95
N PRO A 119 5.90 17.34 -11.45
CA PRO A 119 4.71 16.82 -12.10
C PRO A 119 5.02 15.81 -13.21
N GLU A 120 6.06 16.02 -13.98
CA GLU A 120 6.54 15.15 -15.05
C GLU A 120 7.01 13.81 -14.50
N ASP A 121 7.76 13.80 -13.40
CA ASP A 121 8.23 12.58 -12.73
C ASP A 121 7.06 11.78 -12.19
N ILE A 122 6.10 12.44 -11.54
CA ILE A 122 4.89 11.77 -11.02
C ILE A 122 4.09 11.11 -12.15
N VAL A 123 3.91 11.79 -13.29
CA VAL A 123 3.22 11.20 -14.45
C VAL A 123 3.95 9.98 -14.98
N ARG A 124 5.30 9.98 -14.99
CA ARG A 124 6.09 8.80 -15.40
C ARG A 124 5.93 7.57 -14.50
N LEU A 125 5.54 7.76 -13.23
CA LEU A 125 5.26 6.65 -12.30
C LEU A 125 3.99 5.88 -12.68
N VAL A 126 3.05 6.52 -13.38
CA VAL A 126 1.72 5.96 -13.64
C VAL A 126 1.73 5.12 -14.92
N ASP A 127 1.18 3.92 -14.84
CA ASP A 127 0.89 3.11 -16.01
C ASP A 127 -0.50 3.46 -16.57
N PHE A 128 -0.52 4.23 -17.63
CA PHE A 128 -1.76 4.72 -18.26
C PHE A 128 -2.47 3.70 -19.16
N ARG A 129 -1.95 2.45 -19.33
CA ARG A 129 -2.53 1.45 -20.26
C ARG A 129 -4.04 1.26 -20.12
N TYR A 130 -4.54 1.39 -18.89
CA TYR A 130 -5.95 1.16 -18.58
C TYR A 130 -6.68 2.41 -18.11
N LEU A 131 -6.10 3.59 -18.28
CA LEU A 131 -6.63 4.84 -17.74
C LEU A 131 -6.95 5.88 -18.82
N THR A 132 -6.50 5.68 -20.06
CA THR A 132 -6.56 6.71 -21.12
C THR A 132 -7.97 7.07 -21.57
N ASP A 133 -8.97 6.27 -21.28
CA ASP A 133 -10.39 6.59 -21.47
C ASP A 133 -10.94 7.55 -20.40
N ALA A 134 -10.31 7.59 -19.22
CA ALA A 134 -10.70 8.47 -18.12
C ALA A 134 -9.77 9.68 -17.97
N ILE A 135 -8.47 9.48 -18.12
CA ILE A 135 -7.45 10.55 -18.01
C ILE A 135 -6.21 10.21 -18.84
N THR A 136 -5.78 11.16 -19.66
CA THR A 136 -4.54 11.04 -20.43
C THR A 136 -3.33 11.53 -19.65
N PRO A 137 -2.09 11.12 -20.01
CA PRO A 137 -0.86 11.65 -19.40
C PRO A 137 -0.78 13.17 -19.43
N LYS A 138 -1.25 13.80 -20.50
CA LYS A 138 -1.25 15.26 -20.67
C LYS A 138 -2.21 15.95 -19.68
N GLU A 139 -3.40 15.40 -19.52
CA GLU A 139 -4.38 15.91 -18.55
C GLU A 139 -3.87 15.72 -17.12
N ALA A 140 -3.29 14.58 -16.79
CA ALA A 140 -2.68 14.31 -15.49
C ALA A 140 -1.56 15.32 -15.19
N LEU A 141 -0.69 15.58 -16.16
CA LEU A 141 0.36 16.59 -16.03
C LEU A 141 -0.21 17.97 -15.75
N THR A 142 -1.23 18.39 -16.51
CA THR A 142 -1.90 19.70 -16.33
C THR A 142 -2.52 19.82 -14.93
N LEU A 143 -3.18 18.75 -14.44
CA LEU A 143 -3.75 18.74 -13.09
C LEU A 143 -2.69 18.92 -12.00
N LEU A 144 -1.55 18.23 -12.13
CA LEU A 144 -0.45 18.35 -11.17
C LEU A 144 0.19 19.74 -11.20
N GLN A 145 0.44 20.29 -12.39
CA GLN A 145 0.99 21.65 -12.55
C GLN A 145 0.07 22.72 -11.94
N ASN A 146 -1.24 22.60 -12.11
CA ASN A 146 -2.21 23.54 -11.56
C ASN A 146 -2.23 23.59 -10.02
N VAL A 147 -1.83 22.51 -9.34
CA VAL A 147 -1.80 22.46 -7.87
C VAL A 147 -0.42 22.71 -7.27
N GLU A 148 0.61 22.88 -8.09
CA GLU A 148 1.99 23.05 -7.65
C GLU A 148 2.17 24.26 -6.71
N ALA A 149 1.60 25.40 -7.06
CA ALA A 149 1.72 26.66 -6.29
C ALA A 149 1.26 26.53 -4.82
N GLY A 150 0.30 25.64 -4.53
CA GLY A 150 -0.21 25.41 -3.18
C GLY A 150 0.52 24.31 -2.39
N LYS A 151 1.53 23.65 -2.96
CA LYS A 151 2.18 22.47 -2.41
C LYS A 151 2.83 22.72 -1.06
N ALA A 152 3.62 23.77 -0.92
CA ALA A 152 4.31 24.10 0.33
C ALA A 152 3.34 24.31 1.50
N LEU A 153 2.19 24.96 1.25
CA LEU A 153 1.15 25.19 2.26
C LEU A 153 0.50 23.86 2.68
N ARG A 154 0.19 22.96 1.73
CA ARG A 154 -0.37 21.64 2.01
C ARG A 154 0.60 20.78 2.82
N VAL A 155 1.89 20.77 2.46
CA VAL A 155 2.94 20.04 3.22
C VAL A 155 3.03 20.58 4.65
N LYS A 156 3.06 21.91 4.83
CA LYS A 156 3.08 22.53 6.16
C LYS A 156 1.87 22.11 6.99
N LYS A 157 0.68 22.13 6.40
CA LYS A 157 -0.55 21.70 7.05
C LYS A 157 -0.50 20.23 7.46
N LEU A 158 -0.09 19.33 6.56
CA LEU A 158 0.03 17.91 6.84
C LEU A 158 1.05 17.60 7.95
N LYS A 159 2.18 18.31 7.97
CA LYS A 159 3.17 18.16 9.06
C LYS A 159 2.65 18.64 10.43
N ALA A 160 1.77 19.64 10.45
CA ALA A 160 1.21 20.19 11.69
C ALA A 160 -0.01 19.42 12.20
N GLU A 161 -0.91 18.99 11.32
CA GLU A 161 -2.23 18.44 11.66
C GLU A 161 -2.31 16.92 11.45
N GLY A 162 -1.37 16.34 10.70
CA GLY A 162 -1.44 14.96 10.22
C GLY A 162 -2.49 14.79 9.11
N TYR A 163 -2.64 13.55 8.64
CA TYR A 163 -3.66 13.17 7.67
C TYR A 163 -4.81 12.45 8.40
N SER A 164 -6.04 12.89 8.15
CA SER A 164 -7.23 12.26 8.73
C SER A 164 -7.30 10.78 8.35
N CYS A 165 -7.40 9.92 9.35
CA CYS A 165 -7.55 8.49 9.14
C CYS A 165 -8.70 7.94 10.00
N TYR A 166 -9.15 6.73 9.65
CA TYR A 166 -10.12 5.96 10.43
C TYR A 166 -9.44 4.72 11.04
N THR A 167 -10.02 4.20 12.11
CA THR A 167 -9.65 2.88 12.62
C THR A 167 -10.68 1.81 12.23
N THR A 168 -10.24 0.57 12.12
CA THR A 168 -11.10 -0.61 11.91
C THR A 168 -11.17 -1.50 13.15
N SER A 169 -10.52 -1.13 14.24
CA SER A 169 -10.34 -1.98 15.43
C SER A 169 -11.67 -2.50 16.00
N ALA A 170 -12.70 -1.66 16.06
CA ALA A 170 -14.03 -2.01 16.56
C ALA A 170 -14.96 -2.61 15.48
N GLY A 171 -14.62 -2.48 14.21
CA GLY A 171 -15.54 -2.69 13.08
C GLY A 171 -15.64 -4.11 12.55
N TRP A 172 -14.96 -5.09 13.14
CA TRP A 172 -14.96 -6.47 12.65
C TRP A 172 -16.23 -7.23 12.97
N LEU A 173 -16.63 -8.14 12.05
CA LEU A 173 -17.76 -9.05 12.29
C LEU A 173 -17.44 -10.07 13.39
N GLY A 174 -18.48 -10.49 14.13
CA GLY A 174 -18.40 -11.55 15.14
C GLY A 174 -17.87 -11.09 16.50
N TYR A 175 -17.62 -9.80 16.71
CA TYR A 175 -17.34 -9.29 18.06
C TYR A 175 -18.60 -9.26 18.90
N PRO A 176 -18.57 -9.70 20.18
CA PRO A 176 -19.66 -9.49 21.12
C PRO A 176 -19.81 -7.99 21.44
N ASP A 177 -21.00 -7.60 21.90
CA ASP A 177 -21.39 -6.20 22.06
C ASP A 177 -20.53 -5.44 23.07
N ASP A 178 -20.11 -6.10 24.14
CA ASP A 178 -19.21 -5.55 25.15
C ASP A 178 -17.85 -5.20 24.57
N LYS A 179 -17.27 -6.12 23.78
CA LYS A 179 -16.02 -5.89 23.08
C LYS A 179 -16.13 -4.78 22.04
N LEU A 180 -17.21 -4.77 21.27
CA LEU A 180 -17.45 -3.74 20.27
C LEU A 180 -17.52 -2.36 20.94
N ARG A 181 -18.32 -2.22 22.00
CA ARG A 181 -18.45 -0.97 22.76
C ARG A 181 -17.11 -0.52 23.34
N ARG A 182 -16.37 -1.42 23.98
CA ARG A 182 -15.05 -1.11 24.54
C ARG A 182 -14.08 -0.61 23.48
N LEU A 183 -13.97 -1.29 22.33
CA LEU A 183 -13.08 -0.89 21.25
C LEU A 183 -13.48 0.45 20.59
N CYS A 184 -14.79 0.79 20.55
CA CYS A 184 -15.26 2.09 20.10
C CYS A 184 -14.83 3.19 21.07
N LEU A 185 -14.95 2.96 22.39
CA LEU A 185 -14.50 3.91 23.41
C LEU A 185 -12.98 4.10 23.38
N GLU A 186 -12.21 3.02 23.32
CA GLU A 186 -10.74 3.07 23.16
C GLU A 186 -10.32 3.86 21.90
N ALA A 187 -11.01 3.66 20.77
CA ALA A 187 -10.77 4.42 19.56
C ALA A 187 -11.05 5.92 19.73
N LYS A 188 -12.15 6.27 20.39
CA LYS A 188 -12.50 7.67 20.71
C LYS A 188 -11.46 8.30 21.63
N GLU A 189 -11.03 7.62 22.68
CA GLU A 189 -9.99 8.08 23.61
C GLU A 189 -8.64 8.27 22.91
N ALA A 190 -8.31 7.41 21.92
CA ALA A 190 -7.14 7.55 21.08
C ALA A 190 -7.25 8.68 20.03
N GLY A 191 -8.36 9.44 20.00
CA GLY A 191 -8.56 10.59 19.13
C GLY A 191 -9.12 10.27 17.73
N PHE A 192 -9.54 9.03 17.46
CA PHE A 192 -10.20 8.71 16.20
C PHE A 192 -11.61 9.28 16.16
N SER A 193 -11.91 10.07 15.13
CA SER A 193 -13.25 10.60 14.83
C SER A 193 -14.06 9.68 13.90
N HIS A 194 -13.43 8.71 13.26
CA HIS A 194 -14.05 7.83 12.30
C HIS A 194 -13.68 6.36 12.56
N ILE A 195 -14.68 5.48 12.54
CA ILE A 195 -14.52 4.03 12.67
C ILE A 195 -15.16 3.36 11.46
N LYS A 196 -14.43 2.50 10.77
CA LYS A 196 -14.94 1.72 9.65
C LYS A 196 -15.49 0.37 10.14
N PHE A 197 -16.72 0.06 9.77
CA PHE A 197 -17.38 -1.20 10.07
C PHE A 197 -17.43 -2.13 8.86
N LYS A 198 -17.29 -3.43 9.11
CA LYS A 198 -17.64 -4.48 8.14
C LYS A 198 -19.14 -4.70 8.22
N VAL A 199 -19.83 -4.54 7.10
CA VAL A 199 -21.30 -4.62 6.95
C VAL A 199 -21.68 -5.46 5.73
N GLY A 200 -22.98 -5.76 5.59
CA GLY A 200 -23.53 -6.39 4.39
C GLY A 200 -23.80 -7.90 4.52
N ARG A 201 -23.54 -8.50 5.69
CA ARG A 201 -23.88 -9.90 5.96
C ARG A 201 -25.33 -10.06 6.43
N ASP A 202 -25.78 -9.21 7.33
CA ASP A 202 -27.10 -9.20 7.93
C ASP A 202 -27.48 -7.77 8.32
N LEU A 203 -28.57 -7.25 7.73
CA LEU A 203 -28.99 -5.86 7.91
C LEU A 203 -29.34 -5.53 9.37
N ASN A 204 -30.03 -6.45 10.07
CA ASN A 204 -30.45 -6.22 11.44
C ASN A 204 -29.25 -6.21 12.39
N ASP A 205 -28.29 -7.12 12.18
CA ASP A 205 -27.03 -7.12 12.93
C ASP A 205 -26.20 -5.87 12.64
N ASP A 206 -26.14 -5.42 11.40
CA ASP A 206 -25.45 -4.20 11.02
C ASP A 206 -26.05 -2.96 11.71
N ILE A 207 -27.39 -2.83 11.70
CA ILE A 207 -28.12 -1.75 12.40
C ILE A 207 -27.81 -1.81 13.91
N ARG A 208 -27.93 -2.99 14.53
CA ARG A 208 -27.66 -3.20 15.96
C ARG A 208 -26.22 -2.76 16.32
N ARG A 209 -25.24 -3.21 15.57
CA ARG A 209 -23.81 -2.90 15.80
C ARG A 209 -23.50 -1.42 15.62
N LEU A 210 -24.06 -0.80 14.58
CA LEU A 210 -23.91 0.63 14.36
C LEU A 210 -24.61 1.48 15.42
N THR A 211 -25.75 1.00 15.98
CA THR A 211 -26.43 1.64 17.11
C THR A 211 -25.58 1.60 18.38
N ILE A 212 -24.87 0.50 18.64
CA ILE A 212 -23.95 0.39 19.77
C ILE A 212 -22.76 1.35 19.64
N ALA A 213 -22.26 1.55 18.41
CA ALA A 213 -21.12 2.40 18.13
C ALA A 213 -21.42 3.91 18.18
N ARG A 214 -22.68 4.29 17.97
CA ARG A 214 -23.15 5.68 18.00
C ARG A 214 -23.35 6.19 19.42
#